data_820b96022eabcaa187f9a76882540427
#
_entry.id   820b96022eabcaa187f9a76882540427
#
_cell.length_a   1.000
_cell.length_b   1.000
_cell.length_c   1.000
_cell.angle_alpha   90.00
_cell.angle_beta   90.00
_cell.angle_gamma   90.00
#
_symmetry.space_group_name_H-M   'P 1'
#
loop_
_entity.id
_entity.type
_entity.pdbx_description
1 polymer ?
#
loop_
_entity_poly.entity_id
_entity_poly.type
_entity_poly.pdbx_seq_one_letter_code
_entity_poly.pdbx_strand_id
1 'polypeptide(L)'
;MNPELIYKYLENTATDAETEQVLDWLDADPAHMRELDELDKVMAASVIYGPDVLSPALARKAARRISLGRIPLRRIVRYAAELAAVAVVGVGLARMLADDRIGEWARRTTALEVPAGQYLSMELQDGTKVWLNAGTRLEYPLVFAGGEQRVKVAGEAMFDVEHDPAHPFVVETFACDVEVLGTKFDVMAEEREGLFSAALLRGSVKVTNRLTPGEQFVLKPNEEVRLAGRRLNLNAIGSMDDYLWTEGMISIKGLSFGELMHKFEKSFGVKIRIDRARMPEVDYNHGKIRISDGVDSALRLLQMASDFTYTRSEDNGTIVIR
;
A
#
# COMPACT_ATOMS: atom_id res chain seq x y z
N MET A 1 -45.26 -18.29 27.53
CA MET A 1 -44.41 -19.50 27.41
C MET A 1 -43.75 -19.79 28.76
N ASN A 2 -43.55 -21.08 29.12
CA ASN A 2 -42.76 -21.41 30.30
C ASN A 2 -41.27 -21.11 30.07
N PRO A 3 -40.62 -20.25 30.88
CA PRO A 3 -39.23 -19.92 30.72
C PRO A 3 -38.28 -21.14 30.74
N GLU A 4 -38.62 -22.16 31.49
CA GLU A 4 -37.83 -23.38 31.62
C GLU A 4 -37.76 -24.17 30.29
N LEU A 5 -38.82 -24.09 29.48
CA LEU A 5 -38.89 -24.72 28.16
C LEU A 5 -38.00 -23.98 27.15
N ILE A 6 -37.97 -22.66 27.22
CA ILE A 6 -37.08 -21.84 26.35
C ILE A 6 -35.62 -22.10 26.70
N TYR A 7 -35.28 -22.26 27.98
CA TYR A 7 -33.91 -22.59 28.39
C TYR A 7 -33.48 -23.97 27.86
N LYS A 8 -34.34 -25.01 27.97
CA LYS A 8 -34.04 -26.34 27.44
C LYS A 8 -33.83 -26.30 25.91
N TYR A 9 -34.62 -25.50 25.22
CA TYR A 9 -34.48 -25.30 23.77
C TYR A 9 -33.13 -24.67 23.41
N LEU A 10 -32.74 -23.60 24.11
CA LEU A 10 -31.45 -22.92 23.91
C LEU A 10 -30.25 -23.81 24.29
N GLU A 11 -30.38 -24.67 25.29
CA GLU A 11 -29.35 -25.64 25.70
C GLU A 11 -29.31 -26.91 24.83
N ASN A 12 -30.19 -26.99 23.84
CA ASN A 12 -30.31 -28.17 22.95
C ASN A 12 -30.66 -29.46 23.72
N THR A 13 -31.36 -29.33 24.84
CA THR A 13 -31.78 -30.44 25.74
C THR A 13 -33.31 -30.68 25.73
N ALA A 14 -34.05 -29.91 24.92
CA ALA A 14 -35.48 -30.07 24.73
C ALA A 14 -35.79 -31.34 23.90
N THR A 15 -36.85 -32.03 24.25
CA THR A 15 -37.42 -33.15 23.46
C THR A 15 -38.10 -32.62 22.21
N ASP A 16 -38.35 -33.49 21.21
CA ASP A 16 -39.02 -33.11 19.95
C ASP A 16 -40.37 -32.43 20.19
N ALA A 17 -41.17 -32.92 21.12
CA ALA A 17 -42.45 -32.33 21.48
C ALA A 17 -42.33 -30.97 22.18
N GLU A 18 -41.29 -30.78 22.97
CA GLU A 18 -40.98 -29.51 23.65
C GLU A 18 -40.44 -28.48 22.63
N THR A 19 -39.65 -28.94 21.65
CA THR A 19 -39.14 -28.12 20.54
C THR A 19 -40.29 -27.59 19.67
N GLU A 20 -41.26 -28.44 19.31
CA GLU A 20 -42.43 -28.06 18.55
C GLU A 20 -43.26 -26.98 19.27
N GLN A 21 -43.45 -27.09 20.58
CA GLN A 21 -44.12 -26.06 21.37
C GLN A 21 -43.40 -24.71 21.37
N VAL A 22 -42.06 -24.68 21.35
CA VAL A 22 -41.28 -23.44 21.25
C VAL A 22 -41.40 -22.86 19.88
N LEU A 23 -41.36 -23.67 18.80
CA LEU A 23 -41.51 -23.21 17.42
C LEU A 23 -42.91 -22.61 17.19
N ASP A 24 -43.99 -23.26 17.66
CA ASP A 24 -45.36 -22.75 17.60
C ASP A 24 -45.51 -21.41 18.32
N TRP A 25 -44.83 -21.27 19.48
CA TRP A 25 -44.82 -20.01 20.21
C TRP A 25 -44.06 -18.90 19.44
N LEU A 26 -42.93 -19.20 18.79
CA LEU A 26 -42.19 -18.25 17.99
C LEU A 26 -42.97 -17.77 16.77
N ASP A 27 -43.74 -18.68 16.14
CA ASP A 27 -44.55 -18.36 14.96
C ASP A 27 -45.82 -17.54 15.32
N ALA A 28 -46.24 -17.59 16.58
CA ALA A 28 -47.45 -16.89 17.02
C ALA A 28 -47.30 -15.36 17.10
N ASP A 29 -46.11 -14.81 17.36
CA ASP A 29 -45.84 -13.36 17.41
C ASP A 29 -44.37 -13.05 17.11
N PRO A 30 -44.09 -12.14 16.15
CA PRO A 30 -42.72 -11.67 15.86
C PRO A 30 -41.96 -11.05 17.06
N ALA A 31 -42.67 -10.67 18.13
CA ALA A 31 -42.04 -10.18 19.36
C ALA A 31 -41.32 -11.31 20.12
N HIS A 32 -41.79 -12.55 20.01
CA HIS A 32 -41.23 -13.71 20.69
C HIS A 32 -39.80 -14.05 20.20
N MET A 33 -39.51 -13.79 18.93
CA MET A 33 -38.15 -13.95 18.38
C MET A 33 -37.15 -13.00 19.07
N ARG A 34 -37.56 -11.76 19.39
CA ARG A 34 -36.71 -10.82 20.11
C ARG A 34 -36.48 -11.24 21.55
N GLU A 35 -37.51 -11.81 22.20
CA GLU A 35 -37.42 -12.32 23.55
C GLU A 35 -36.46 -13.53 23.63
N LEU A 36 -36.50 -14.41 22.63
CA LEU A 36 -35.55 -15.52 22.49
C LEU A 36 -34.12 -15.04 22.31
N ASP A 37 -33.90 -14.06 21.43
CA ASP A 37 -32.57 -13.49 21.15
C ASP A 37 -31.96 -12.76 22.37
N GLU A 38 -32.79 -12.11 23.19
CA GLU A 38 -32.34 -11.52 24.46
C GLU A 38 -31.96 -12.59 25.50
N LEU A 39 -32.71 -13.69 25.58
CA LEU A 39 -32.39 -14.79 26.49
C LEU A 39 -31.14 -15.55 26.05
N ASP A 40 -30.94 -15.74 24.76
CA ASP A 40 -29.72 -16.37 24.21
C ASP A 40 -28.48 -15.53 24.55
N LYS A 41 -28.55 -14.19 24.40
CA LYS A 41 -27.46 -13.28 24.77
C LYS A 41 -27.13 -13.35 26.27
N VAL A 42 -28.16 -13.49 27.14
CA VAL A 42 -27.96 -13.64 28.57
C VAL A 42 -27.31 -14.98 28.89
N MET A 43 -27.70 -16.05 28.20
CA MET A 43 -27.09 -17.38 28.36
C MET A 43 -25.64 -17.40 27.84
N ALA A 44 -25.37 -16.83 26.69
CA ALA A 44 -24.02 -16.69 26.20
C ALA A 44 -23.10 -15.92 27.16
N ALA A 45 -23.63 -14.89 27.81
CA ALA A 45 -22.91 -14.18 28.89
C ALA A 45 -22.65 -15.06 30.12
N SER A 46 -23.57 -15.96 30.48
CA SER A 46 -23.41 -16.87 31.65
C SER A 46 -22.32 -17.93 31.43
N VAL A 47 -22.09 -18.36 30.21
CA VAL A 47 -21.00 -19.28 29.84
C VAL A 47 -19.62 -18.62 30.02
N ILE A 48 -19.54 -17.29 29.85
CA ILE A 48 -18.28 -16.53 30.01
C ILE A 48 -17.99 -16.27 31.50
N TYR A 49 -18.99 -16.11 32.34
CA TYR A 49 -18.86 -15.72 33.74
C TYR A 49 -19.08 -16.85 34.78
N GLY A 50 -19.39 -18.09 34.35
CA GLY A 50 -19.58 -19.27 35.19
C GLY A 50 -21.02 -19.48 35.66
N PRO A 51 -21.43 -20.74 35.97
CA PRO A 51 -22.81 -21.13 36.21
C PRO A 51 -23.39 -20.64 37.55
N ASP A 52 -22.59 -20.11 38.47
CA ASP A 52 -23.05 -19.76 39.84
C ASP A 52 -23.69 -18.35 39.95
N VAL A 53 -23.75 -17.58 38.89
CA VAL A 53 -24.21 -16.17 38.93
C VAL A 53 -25.71 -16.03 38.66
N LEU A 54 -26.39 -17.03 38.11
CA LEU A 54 -27.78 -16.92 37.69
C LEU A 54 -28.63 -18.15 38.10
N SER A 55 -28.70 -18.46 39.41
CA SER A 55 -29.78 -19.37 39.85
C SER A 55 -31.13 -18.63 39.82
N PRO A 56 -32.21 -19.26 39.29
CA PRO A 56 -33.57 -18.66 39.31
C PRO A 56 -34.05 -18.23 40.71
N ALA A 57 -33.47 -18.81 41.76
CA ALA A 57 -33.72 -18.44 43.13
C ALA A 57 -33.11 -17.09 43.53
N LEU A 58 -31.94 -16.73 42.98
CA LEU A 58 -31.29 -15.43 43.18
C LEU A 58 -32.00 -14.31 42.41
N ALA A 59 -32.46 -14.58 41.19
CA ALA A 59 -33.27 -13.64 40.43
C ALA A 59 -34.59 -13.29 41.11
N ARG A 60 -35.29 -14.29 41.67
CA ARG A 60 -36.51 -14.08 42.47
C ARG A 60 -36.24 -13.36 43.80
N LYS A 61 -35.08 -13.59 44.44
CA LYS A 61 -34.67 -12.90 45.67
C LYS A 61 -34.22 -11.45 45.39
N ALA A 62 -33.61 -11.21 44.28
CA ALA A 62 -33.23 -9.86 43.80
C ALA A 62 -34.48 -9.05 43.42
N ALA A 63 -35.43 -9.64 42.68
CA ALA A 63 -36.67 -8.99 42.30
C ALA A 63 -37.57 -8.65 43.53
N ARG A 64 -37.52 -9.44 44.62
CA ARG A 64 -38.28 -9.18 45.86
C ARG A 64 -37.63 -8.14 46.78
N ARG A 65 -36.33 -7.82 46.60
CA ARG A 65 -35.61 -6.79 47.37
C ARG A 65 -35.47 -5.44 46.65
N ILE A 66 -35.84 -5.34 45.42
CA ILE A 66 -35.97 -4.05 44.74
C ILE A 66 -37.38 -3.50 45.10
N SER A 67 -37.60 -3.19 46.37
CA SER A 67 -38.52 -2.13 46.69
C SER A 67 -37.88 -0.88 46.13
N LEU A 68 -38.45 -0.34 45.06
CA LEU A 68 -38.13 0.96 44.50
C LEU A 68 -38.38 2.02 45.57
N GLY A 69 -37.47 2.07 46.57
CA GLY A 69 -37.30 3.28 47.37
C GLY A 69 -36.97 4.36 46.32
N ARG A 70 -37.77 5.42 46.28
CA ARG A 70 -37.61 6.58 45.39
C ARG A 70 -36.17 7.05 45.45
N ILE A 71 -35.31 6.44 44.59
CA ILE A 71 -33.97 6.97 44.35
C ILE A 71 -34.21 8.31 43.65
N PRO A 72 -33.85 9.45 44.23
CA PRO A 72 -34.15 10.75 43.63
C PRO A 72 -33.49 10.77 42.25
N LEU A 73 -34.27 11.03 41.23
CA LEU A 73 -33.83 11.09 39.80
C LEU A 73 -32.49 11.82 39.64
N ARG A 74 -32.26 12.83 40.48
CA ARG A 74 -30.96 13.55 40.54
C ARG A 74 -29.74 12.68 40.86
N ARG A 75 -29.90 11.62 41.68
CA ARG A 75 -28.77 10.70 41.96
C ARG A 75 -28.51 9.77 40.80
N ILE A 76 -29.55 9.28 40.11
CA ILE A 76 -29.40 8.46 38.90
C ILE A 76 -28.70 9.27 37.80
N VAL A 77 -29.15 10.51 37.55
CA VAL A 77 -28.52 11.41 36.57
C VAL A 77 -27.07 11.71 36.92
N ARG A 78 -26.76 11.89 38.22
CA ARG A 78 -25.39 12.14 38.66
C ARG A 78 -24.47 10.94 38.42
N TYR A 79 -24.90 9.75 38.80
CA TYR A 79 -24.13 8.51 38.56
C TYR A 79 -23.99 8.23 37.05
N ALA A 80 -25.03 8.47 36.25
CA ALA A 80 -24.96 8.33 34.80
C ALA A 80 -23.97 9.34 34.20
N ALA A 81 -23.94 10.59 34.70
CA ALA A 81 -22.97 11.58 34.25
C ALA A 81 -21.53 11.24 34.68
N GLU A 82 -21.32 10.72 35.88
CA GLU A 82 -20.01 10.27 36.35
C GLU A 82 -19.51 9.10 35.54
N LEU A 83 -20.34 8.10 35.23
CA LEU A 83 -19.98 6.99 34.33
C LEU A 83 -19.69 7.43 32.91
N ALA A 84 -20.47 8.37 32.36
CA ALA A 84 -20.22 8.95 31.05
C ALA A 84 -18.89 9.70 31.02
N ALA A 85 -18.56 10.47 32.06
CA ALA A 85 -17.29 11.17 32.17
C ALA A 85 -16.10 10.20 32.23
N VAL A 86 -16.20 9.12 33.01
CA VAL A 86 -15.18 8.07 33.05
C VAL A 86 -15.02 7.38 31.69
N ALA A 87 -16.12 7.09 31.00
CA ALA A 87 -16.09 6.50 29.66
C ALA A 87 -15.41 7.43 28.65
N VAL A 88 -15.73 8.74 28.66
CA VAL A 88 -15.09 9.75 27.78
C VAL A 88 -13.58 9.84 28.05
N VAL A 89 -13.18 9.88 29.33
CA VAL A 89 -11.76 9.91 29.71
C VAL A 89 -11.08 8.59 29.31
N GLY A 90 -11.72 7.45 29.51
CA GLY A 90 -11.19 6.14 29.11
C GLY A 90 -11.00 6.02 27.60
N VAL A 91 -11.98 6.46 26.81
CA VAL A 91 -11.87 6.50 25.35
C VAL A 91 -10.79 7.50 24.88
N GLY A 92 -10.72 8.66 25.53
CA GLY A 92 -9.68 9.65 25.24
C GLY A 92 -8.28 9.12 25.50
N LEU A 93 -8.07 8.47 26.66
CA LEU A 93 -6.80 7.86 27.01
C LEU A 93 -6.44 6.68 26.09
N ALA A 94 -7.42 5.84 25.77
CA ALA A 94 -7.22 4.72 24.83
C ALA A 94 -6.82 5.20 23.43
N ARG A 95 -7.44 6.28 22.94
CA ARG A 95 -7.05 6.92 21.67
C ARG A 95 -5.64 7.49 21.73
N MET A 96 -5.32 8.23 22.79
CA MET A 96 -3.98 8.79 22.97
C MET A 96 -2.88 7.72 22.98
N LEU A 97 -3.12 6.60 23.69
CA LEU A 97 -2.19 5.46 23.71
C LEU A 97 -2.12 4.72 22.36
N ALA A 98 -3.22 4.68 21.61
CA ALA A 98 -3.25 4.10 20.27
C ALA A 98 -2.48 4.97 19.27
N ASP A 99 -2.68 6.30 19.33
CA ASP A 99 -1.98 7.26 18.46
C ASP A 99 -0.46 7.23 18.69
N ASP A 100 -0.01 7.11 19.96
CA ASP A 100 1.42 6.98 20.28
C ASP A 100 2.02 5.70 19.69
N ARG A 101 1.32 4.58 19.75
CA ARG A 101 1.77 3.31 19.14
C ARG A 101 1.82 3.39 17.62
N ILE A 102 0.78 3.93 16.99
CA ILE A 102 0.74 4.13 15.54
C ILE A 102 1.88 5.05 15.12
N GLY A 103 2.14 6.13 15.87
CA GLY A 103 3.26 7.02 15.63
C GLY A 103 4.64 6.34 15.73
N GLU A 104 4.82 5.35 16.61
CA GLU A 104 6.05 4.54 16.66
C GLU A 104 6.21 3.64 15.42
N TRP A 105 5.13 3.00 14.96
CA TRP A 105 5.16 2.18 13.74
C TRP A 105 5.40 3.01 12.48
N ALA A 106 4.83 4.22 12.41
CA ALA A 106 5.05 5.16 11.31
C ALA A 106 6.50 5.67 11.21
N ARG A 107 7.21 5.70 12.34
CA ARG A 107 8.65 6.06 12.36
C ARG A 107 9.56 4.91 11.93
N ARG A 108 9.06 3.67 11.93
CA ARG A 108 9.83 2.52 11.47
C ARG A 108 9.72 2.43 9.95
N THR A 109 10.84 2.60 9.28
CA THR A 109 10.95 2.47 7.83
C THR A 109 11.47 1.08 7.46
N THR A 110 10.99 0.58 6.34
CA THR A 110 11.50 -0.60 5.66
C THR A 110 12.17 -0.16 4.37
N ALA A 111 13.29 -0.78 4.05
CA ALA A 111 13.97 -0.55 2.78
C ALA A 111 13.88 -1.82 1.92
N LEU A 112 13.51 -1.65 0.68
CA LEU A 112 13.49 -2.66 -0.35
C LEU A 112 14.48 -2.27 -1.43
N GLU A 113 15.34 -3.20 -1.84
CA GLU A 113 16.31 -2.99 -2.91
C GLU A 113 16.10 -4.05 -3.99
N VAL A 114 15.97 -3.59 -5.23
CA VAL A 114 15.77 -4.47 -6.39
C VAL A 114 17.14 -4.80 -6.98
N PRO A 115 17.52 -6.09 -7.08
CA PRO A 115 18.78 -6.47 -7.69
C PRO A 115 18.89 -6.04 -9.16
N ALA A 116 20.12 -5.89 -9.65
CA ALA A 116 20.37 -5.66 -11.08
C ALA A 116 19.75 -6.78 -11.93
N GLY A 117 19.15 -6.43 -13.05
CA GLY A 117 18.49 -7.39 -13.95
C GLY A 117 17.11 -7.86 -13.52
N GLN A 118 16.58 -7.32 -12.45
CA GLN A 118 15.23 -7.61 -11.97
C GLN A 118 14.38 -6.35 -11.92
N TYR A 119 13.09 -6.52 -11.94
CA TYR A 119 12.13 -5.48 -11.61
C TYR A 119 11.08 -6.06 -10.63
N LEU A 120 10.49 -5.21 -9.84
CA LEU A 120 9.51 -5.61 -8.85
C LEU A 120 8.26 -4.73 -8.96
N SER A 121 7.09 -5.33 -8.81
CA SER A 121 5.85 -4.59 -8.56
C SER A 121 5.27 -4.95 -7.21
N MET A 122 4.77 -3.94 -6.50
CA MET A 122 4.14 -4.10 -5.19
C MET A 122 3.02 -3.11 -5.02
N GLU A 123 2.17 -3.37 -4.03
CA GLU A 123 1.14 -2.46 -3.59
C GLU A 123 1.46 -2.01 -2.15
N LEU A 124 1.42 -0.72 -1.91
CA LEU A 124 1.58 -0.13 -0.59
C LEU A 124 0.27 -0.20 0.21
N GLN A 125 0.32 0.13 1.50
CA GLN A 125 -0.83 -0.01 2.41
C GLN A 125 -2.01 0.91 2.06
N ASP A 126 -1.74 2.02 1.37
CA ASP A 126 -2.71 2.99 0.89
C ASP A 126 -3.36 2.61 -0.45
N GLY A 127 -3.02 1.44 -1.02
CA GLY A 127 -3.46 0.98 -2.33
C GLY A 127 -2.62 1.50 -3.49
N THR A 128 -1.59 2.31 -3.22
CA THR A 128 -0.65 2.81 -4.24
C THR A 128 0.14 1.65 -4.85
N LYS A 129 0.08 1.53 -6.18
CA LYS A 129 0.89 0.54 -6.91
C LYS A 129 2.23 1.14 -7.30
N VAL A 130 3.28 0.39 -7.04
CA VAL A 130 4.66 0.79 -7.29
C VAL A 130 5.35 -0.26 -8.14
N TRP A 131 6.01 0.18 -9.21
CA TRP A 131 6.96 -0.63 -9.99
C TRP A 131 8.35 -0.07 -9.74
N LEU A 132 9.27 -0.94 -9.38
CA LEU A 132 10.66 -0.60 -9.11
C LEU A 132 11.53 -1.23 -10.18
N ASN A 133 12.33 -0.41 -10.85
CA ASN A 133 13.28 -0.88 -11.86
C ASN A 133 14.55 -1.43 -11.22
N ALA A 134 15.39 -2.10 -11.99
CA ALA A 134 16.64 -2.70 -11.57
C ALA A 134 17.55 -1.70 -10.84
N GLY A 135 18.14 -2.11 -9.73
CA GLY A 135 19.01 -1.28 -8.89
C GLY A 135 18.29 -0.23 -8.05
N THR A 136 16.96 -0.20 -8.06
CA THR A 136 16.19 0.78 -7.29
C THR A 136 16.09 0.38 -5.85
N ARG A 137 16.26 1.36 -4.96
CA ARG A 137 16.01 1.29 -3.53
C ARG A 137 14.80 2.16 -3.18
N LEU A 138 13.79 1.54 -2.56
CA LEU A 138 12.62 2.20 -2.00
C LEU A 138 12.65 2.09 -0.47
N GLU A 139 12.55 3.22 0.23
CA GLU A 139 12.35 3.28 1.67
C GLU A 139 10.96 3.83 1.96
N TYR A 140 10.18 3.12 2.78
CA TYR A 140 8.81 3.51 3.11
C TYR A 140 8.47 3.14 4.55
N PRO A 141 7.56 3.85 5.23
CA PRO A 141 7.15 3.54 6.59
C PRO A 141 6.31 2.27 6.63
N LEU A 142 6.37 1.52 7.73
CA LEU A 142 5.53 0.33 7.93
C LEU A 142 4.04 0.65 7.99
N VAL A 143 3.69 1.87 8.43
CA VAL A 143 2.32 2.39 8.48
C VAL A 143 2.34 3.86 8.10
N PHE A 144 1.47 4.26 7.16
CA PHE A 144 1.19 5.68 6.93
C PHE A 144 0.25 6.17 8.04
N ALA A 145 0.78 6.96 8.98
CA ALA A 145 0.03 7.45 10.15
C ALA A 145 -0.33 8.92 9.98
N GLY A 146 -1.43 9.16 9.30
CA GLY A 146 -2.04 10.50 9.15
C GLY A 146 -1.13 11.55 8.47
N GLY A 147 -1.72 12.57 7.90
CA GLY A 147 -0.97 13.63 7.24
C GLY A 147 -0.34 13.21 5.91
N GLU A 148 0.93 13.53 5.72
CA GLU A 148 1.66 13.26 4.48
C GLU A 148 2.19 11.81 4.43
N GLN A 149 1.99 11.13 3.30
CA GLN A 149 2.50 9.79 3.02
C GLN A 149 3.84 9.90 2.29
N ARG A 150 4.94 9.70 3.00
CA ARG A 150 6.28 9.94 2.46
C ARG A 150 7.04 8.63 2.24
N VAL A 151 7.60 8.49 1.02
CA VAL A 151 8.52 7.42 0.65
C VAL A 151 9.81 8.03 0.09
N LYS A 152 10.92 7.27 0.10
CA LYS A 152 12.19 7.72 -0.46
C LYS A 152 12.66 6.76 -1.53
N VAL A 153 13.09 7.33 -2.67
CA VAL A 153 13.53 6.58 -3.84
C VAL A 153 14.96 6.96 -4.23
N ALA A 154 15.77 5.94 -4.49
CA ALA A 154 17.03 6.04 -5.19
C ALA A 154 17.01 4.99 -6.32
N GLY A 155 17.11 5.43 -7.58
CA GLY A 155 16.88 4.62 -8.77
C GLY A 155 15.66 5.08 -9.54
N GLU A 156 14.92 4.17 -10.18
CA GLU A 156 13.78 4.49 -11.03
C GLU A 156 12.53 3.72 -10.58
N ALA A 157 11.44 4.45 -10.37
CA ALA A 157 10.17 3.92 -9.89
C ALA A 157 8.98 4.59 -10.57
N MET A 158 8.02 3.76 -11.00
CA MET A 158 6.70 4.20 -11.45
C MET A 158 5.71 4.04 -10.31
N PHE A 159 4.90 5.07 -10.08
CA PHE A 159 3.83 5.09 -9.09
C PHE A 159 2.47 5.25 -9.77
N ASP A 160 1.49 4.50 -9.34
CA ASP A 160 0.06 4.75 -9.60
C ASP A 160 -0.60 4.95 -8.24
N VAL A 161 -0.61 6.21 -7.80
CA VAL A 161 -1.06 6.61 -6.46
C VAL A 161 -2.57 6.68 -6.43
N GLU A 162 -3.16 6.04 -5.41
CA GLU A 162 -4.60 6.13 -5.15
C GLU A 162 -5.01 7.57 -4.81
N HIS A 163 -6.22 7.97 -5.21
CA HIS A 163 -6.67 9.35 -5.06
C HIS A 163 -7.09 9.65 -3.63
N ASP A 164 -6.26 10.38 -2.88
CA ASP A 164 -6.53 10.87 -1.53
C ASP A 164 -6.05 12.32 -1.33
N PRO A 165 -6.94 13.31 -1.51
CA PRO A 165 -6.59 14.72 -1.31
C PRO A 165 -6.30 15.11 0.16
N ALA A 166 -6.74 14.28 1.12
CA ALA A 166 -6.52 14.55 2.54
C ALA A 166 -5.10 14.15 3.01
N HIS A 167 -4.46 13.21 2.29
CA HIS A 167 -3.15 12.68 2.63
C HIS A 167 -2.22 12.72 1.41
N PRO A 168 -1.54 13.84 1.13
CA PRO A 168 -0.63 13.96 0.00
C PRO A 168 0.45 12.87 0.03
N PHE A 169 0.71 12.25 -1.14
CA PHE A 169 1.78 11.29 -1.30
C PHE A 169 3.04 11.99 -1.81
N VAL A 170 4.16 11.80 -1.13
CA VAL A 170 5.42 12.47 -1.44
C VAL A 170 6.53 11.47 -1.68
N VAL A 171 7.14 11.54 -2.86
CA VAL A 171 8.37 10.81 -3.18
C VAL A 171 9.57 11.72 -2.95
N GLU A 172 10.34 11.40 -1.92
CA GLU A 172 11.59 12.08 -1.62
C GLU A 172 12.74 11.47 -2.43
N THR A 173 13.56 12.34 -3.05
CA THR A 173 14.78 11.93 -3.75
C THR A 173 15.97 12.79 -3.28
N PHE A 174 17.16 12.50 -3.78
CA PHE A 174 18.34 13.33 -3.49
C PHE A 174 18.21 14.76 -4.03
N ALA A 175 17.43 14.96 -5.10
CA ALA A 175 17.31 16.23 -5.81
C ALA A 175 16.00 16.97 -5.54
N CYS A 176 14.89 16.25 -5.45
CA CYS A 176 13.55 16.83 -5.42
C CYS A 176 12.61 16.07 -4.50
N ASP A 177 11.59 16.77 -4.02
CA ASP A 177 10.35 16.20 -3.50
C ASP A 177 9.28 16.24 -4.58
N VAL A 178 8.62 15.11 -4.82
CA VAL A 178 7.56 14.93 -5.83
C VAL A 178 6.25 14.64 -5.09
N GLU A 179 5.35 15.62 -5.06
CA GLU A 179 4.09 15.60 -4.30
C GLU A 179 2.90 15.38 -5.22
N VAL A 180 2.00 14.46 -4.87
CA VAL A 180 0.80 14.10 -5.64
C VAL A 180 -0.41 13.83 -4.74
N LEU A 181 -1.63 13.87 -5.34
CA LEU A 181 -2.91 13.60 -4.66
C LEU A 181 -3.71 12.45 -5.31
N GLY A 182 -3.11 11.70 -6.26
CA GLY A 182 -3.78 10.66 -7.01
C GLY A 182 -3.37 10.71 -8.48
N THR A 183 -2.24 10.05 -8.78
CA THR A 183 -1.49 10.39 -10.00
C THR A 183 -0.69 9.17 -10.45
N LYS A 184 -0.59 8.96 -11.78
CA LYS A 184 0.37 8.01 -12.36
C LYS A 184 1.56 8.77 -12.92
N PHE A 185 2.75 8.52 -12.37
CA PHE A 185 3.97 9.22 -12.71
C PHE A 185 5.20 8.34 -12.52
N ASP A 186 6.27 8.68 -13.22
CA ASP A 186 7.58 8.04 -13.11
C ASP A 186 8.58 8.98 -12.45
N VAL A 187 9.47 8.44 -11.63
CA VAL A 187 10.58 9.16 -11.01
C VAL A 187 11.85 8.37 -11.19
N MET A 188 12.86 9.02 -11.80
CA MET A 188 14.24 8.51 -11.87
C MET A 188 15.15 9.43 -11.05
N ALA A 189 15.90 8.86 -10.12
CA ALA A 189 16.80 9.58 -9.23
C ALA A 189 18.08 8.79 -8.98
N GLU A 190 19.11 9.02 -9.79
CA GLU A 190 20.41 8.37 -9.70
C GLU A 190 21.47 9.37 -9.19
N GLU A 191 21.64 9.38 -7.86
CA GLU A 191 22.47 10.37 -7.17
C GLU A 191 23.94 10.34 -7.63
N ARG A 192 24.51 9.15 -7.87
CA ARG A 192 25.90 8.99 -8.29
C ARG A 192 26.18 9.63 -9.65
N GLU A 193 25.18 9.63 -10.51
CA GLU A 193 25.26 10.19 -11.87
C GLU A 193 24.74 11.63 -11.92
N GLY A 194 24.14 12.11 -10.82
CA GLY A 194 23.50 13.43 -10.74
C GLY A 194 22.27 13.53 -11.63
N LEU A 195 21.61 12.41 -11.94
CA LEU A 195 20.45 12.35 -12.82
C LEU A 195 19.17 12.36 -11.99
N PHE A 196 18.25 13.24 -12.35
CA PHE A 196 16.89 13.24 -11.84
C PHE A 196 15.92 13.59 -12.97
N SER A 197 14.83 12.85 -13.04
CA SER A 197 13.64 13.20 -13.81
C SER A 197 12.36 12.80 -13.09
N ALA A 198 11.30 13.56 -13.34
CA ALA A 198 9.95 13.20 -12.95
C ALA A 198 9.01 13.44 -14.12
N ALA A 199 8.27 12.43 -14.53
CA ALA A 199 7.41 12.46 -15.71
C ALA A 199 5.97 12.13 -15.32
N LEU A 200 5.02 12.93 -15.79
CA LEU A 200 3.61 12.80 -15.48
C LEU A 200 2.84 12.11 -16.61
N LEU A 201 2.23 10.95 -16.30
CA LEU A 201 1.38 10.22 -17.24
C LEU A 201 -0.09 10.59 -17.09
N ARG A 202 -0.58 10.69 -15.83
CA ARG A 202 -1.98 11.02 -15.51
C ARG A 202 -2.07 11.74 -14.18
N GLY A 203 -2.93 12.77 -14.09
CA GLY A 203 -3.18 13.53 -12.87
C GLY A 203 -2.44 14.86 -12.82
N SER A 204 -1.84 15.20 -11.68
CA SER A 204 -1.02 16.40 -11.45
C SER A 204 0.11 16.08 -10.47
N VAL A 205 1.29 16.60 -10.76
CA VAL A 205 2.50 16.42 -9.93
C VAL A 205 3.08 17.78 -9.61
N LYS A 206 3.39 18.01 -8.33
CA LYS A 206 4.19 19.15 -7.90
C LYS A 206 5.59 18.68 -7.58
N VAL A 207 6.59 19.20 -8.31
CA VAL A 207 8.01 18.92 -8.11
C VAL A 207 8.66 20.12 -7.43
N THR A 208 9.27 19.90 -6.27
CA THR A 208 10.00 20.92 -5.52
C THR A 208 11.49 20.60 -5.52
N ASN A 209 12.31 21.51 -6.03
CA ASN A 209 13.76 21.33 -6.10
C ASN A 209 14.40 21.57 -4.73
N ARG A 210 15.05 20.55 -4.19
CA ARG A 210 15.79 20.62 -2.89
C ARG A 210 17.17 21.26 -3.05
N LEU A 211 17.74 21.21 -4.27
CA LEU A 211 19.07 21.75 -4.57
C LEU A 211 19.04 23.26 -4.84
N THR A 212 17.88 23.79 -5.23
CA THR A 212 17.65 25.22 -5.50
C THR A 212 16.34 25.66 -4.81
N PRO A 213 16.45 26.22 -3.59
CA PRO A 213 15.30 26.65 -2.83
C PRO A 213 14.39 27.62 -3.59
N GLY A 214 13.07 27.40 -3.54
CA GLY A 214 12.05 28.22 -4.21
C GLY A 214 11.76 27.82 -5.65
N GLU A 215 12.53 26.92 -6.27
CA GLU A 215 12.23 26.39 -7.59
C GLU A 215 11.24 25.24 -7.47
N GLN A 216 10.08 25.39 -8.11
CA GLN A 216 9.04 24.35 -8.16
C GLN A 216 8.30 24.37 -9.49
N PHE A 217 7.82 23.20 -9.90
CA PHE A 217 7.00 23.02 -11.10
C PHE A 217 5.75 22.23 -10.76
N VAL A 218 4.64 22.57 -11.41
CA VAL A 218 3.42 21.76 -11.43
C VAL A 218 3.26 21.23 -12.84
N LEU A 219 3.41 19.89 -12.96
CA LEU A 219 3.35 19.21 -14.23
C LEU A 219 1.90 18.91 -14.64
N LYS A 220 1.69 18.96 -15.96
CA LYS A 220 0.49 18.46 -16.64
C LYS A 220 0.79 17.11 -17.30
N PRO A 221 -0.22 16.30 -17.62
CA PRO A 221 -0.01 15.05 -18.35
C PRO A 221 0.83 15.25 -19.62
N ASN A 222 1.76 14.33 -19.87
CA ASN A 222 2.76 14.36 -20.93
C ASN A 222 3.89 15.39 -20.73
N GLU A 223 4.04 15.94 -19.54
CA GLU A 223 5.19 16.77 -19.18
C GLU A 223 6.16 16.03 -18.28
N GLU A 224 7.43 16.37 -18.39
CA GLU A 224 8.51 15.90 -17.52
C GLU A 224 9.41 17.05 -17.09
N VAL A 225 10.00 16.96 -15.91
CA VAL A 225 11.12 17.79 -15.51
C VAL A 225 12.39 16.96 -15.43
N ARG A 226 13.50 17.52 -15.86
CA ARG A 226 14.84 16.92 -15.75
C ARG A 226 15.79 17.87 -15.05
N LEU A 227 16.66 17.31 -14.22
CA LEU A 227 17.70 18.07 -13.55
C LEU A 227 18.83 18.37 -14.56
N ALA A 228 19.20 19.64 -14.66
CA ALA A 228 20.37 20.12 -15.42
C ALA A 228 21.28 20.92 -14.47
N GLY A 229 22.33 20.29 -14.00
CA GLY A 229 23.15 20.82 -12.91
C GLY A 229 22.35 20.90 -11.60
N ARG A 230 21.95 22.09 -11.19
CA ARG A 230 21.13 22.31 -9.97
C ARG A 230 19.72 22.82 -10.26
N ARG A 231 19.35 23.00 -11.52
CA ARG A 231 18.07 23.55 -11.95
C ARG A 231 17.23 22.52 -12.67
N LEU A 232 15.94 22.70 -12.62
CA LEU A 232 14.97 21.87 -13.32
C LEU A 232 14.60 22.50 -14.67
N ASN A 233 14.57 21.68 -15.71
CA ASN A 233 14.08 22.02 -17.03
C ASN A 233 12.78 21.26 -17.31
N LEU A 234 11.74 22.00 -17.68
CA LEU A 234 10.45 21.43 -18.08
C LEU A 234 10.49 21.07 -19.57
N ASN A 235 10.09 19.85 -19.91
CA ASN A 235 10.03 19.32 -21.26
C ASN A 235 8.71 18.57 -21.47
N ALA A 236 8.38 18.31 -22.74
CA ALA A 236 7.38 17.28 -23.04
C ALA A 236 8.02 15.89 -22.97
N ILE A 237 7.25 14.88 -22.57
CA ILE A 237 7.69 13.47 -22.62
C ILE A 237 8.04 13.11 -24.07
N GLY A 238 9.25 12.64 -24.30
CA GLY A 238 9.73 12.31 -25.64
C GLY A 238 9.07 11.07 -26.23
N SER A 239 8.87 10.04 -25.41
CA SER A 239 8.20 8.79 -25.81
C SER A 239 7.56 8.09 -24.63
N MET A 240 6.32 7.63 -24.80
CA MET A 240 5.67 6.77 -23.83
C MET A 240 6.27 5.36 -23.78
N ASP A 241 7.02 4.98 -24.82
CA ASP A 241 7.72 3.70 -24.86
C ASP A 241 8.86 3.61 -23.83
N ASP A 242 9.30 4.75 -23.25
CA ASP A 242 10.34 4.78 -22.21
C ASP A 242 9.86 4.13 -20.90
N TYR A 243 8.54 4.04 -20.68
CA TYR A 243 7.93 3.46 -19.47
C TYR A 243 7.49 2.01 -19.65
N LEU A 244 7.79 1.37 -20.79
CA LEU A 244 7.46 -0.04 -21.06
C LEU A 244 8.22 -1.04 -20.18
N TRP A 245 9.24 -0.60 -19.47
CA TRP A 245 9.96 -1.41 -18.50
C TRP A 245 9.03 -1.94 -17.41
N THR A 246 7.95 -1.21 -17.07
CA THR A 246 6.91 -1.68 -16.15
C THR A 246 6.16 -2.91 -16.64
N GLU A 247 6.21 -3.16 -17.95
CA GLU A 247 5.63 -4.34 -18.63
C GLU A 247 6.71 -5.39 -18.98
N GLY A 248 7.95 -5.21 -18.50
CA GLY A 248 9.07 -6.09 -18.78
C GLY A 248 9.60 -5.96 -20.22
N MET A 249 9.45 -4.78 -20.83
CA MET A 249 9.90 -4.51 -22.20
C MET A 249 10.87 -3.33 -22.25
N ILE A 250 11.81 -3.39 -23.19
CA ILE A 250 12.78 -2.32 -23.50
C ILE A 250 12.42 -1.76 -24.86
N SER A 251 12.15 -0.45 -24.95
CA SER A 251 12.11 0.25 -26.24
C SER A 251 13.53 0.52 -26.73
N ILE A 252 13.76 0.23 -28.00
CA ILE A 252 15.06 0.50 -28.68
C ILE A 252 14.99 1.72 -29.58
N LYS A 253 13.82 2.33 -29.72
CA LYS A 253 13.58 3.46 -30.62
C LYS A 253 14.41 4.67 -30.27
N GLY A 254 15.18 5.18 -31.23
CA GLY A 254 15.90 6.43 -31.10
C GLY A 254 17.12 6.40 -30.18
N LEU A 255 17.49 5.24 -29.63
CA LEU A 255 18.66 5.09 -28.78
C LEU A 255 19.91 4.84 -29.63
N SER A 256 21.01 5.45 -29.24
CA SER A 256 22.34 5.08 -29.75
C SER A 256 22.71 3.67 -29.25
N PHE A 257 23.66 3.03 -29.91
CA PHE A 257 24.18 1.73 -29.51
C PHE A 257 24.69 1.73 -28.05
N GLY A 258 25.42 2.79 -27.67
CA GLY A 258 25.92 2.92 -26.29
C GLY A 258 24.82 3.04 -25.24
N GLU A 259 23.82 3.89 -25.50
CA GLU A 259 22.65 4.03 -24.60
C GLU A 259 21.88 2.72 -24.48
N LEU A 260 21.73 1.98 -25.59
CA LEU A 260 21.05 0.70 -25.58
C LEU A 260 21.84 -0.36 -24.79
N MET A 261 23.18 -0.41 -24.92
CA MET A 261 24.03 -1.31 -24.14
C MET A 261 23.96 -0.98 -22.64
N HIS A 262 23.96 0.29 -22.27
CA HIS A 262 23.78 0.71 -20.89
C HIS A 262 22.40 0.29 -20.33
N LYS A 263 21.35 0.45 -21.14
CA LYS A 263 20.00 -0.01 -20.78
C LYS A 263 19.94 -1.55 -20.61
N PHE A 264 20.69 -2.29 -21.43
CA PHE A 264 20.82 -3.74 -21.31
C PHE A 264 21.58 -4.17 -20.05
N GLU A 265 22.68 -3.47 -19.69
CA GLU A 265 23.40 -3.73 -18.44
C GLU A 265 22.45 -3.66 -17.24
N LYS A 266 21.66 -2.59 -17.15
CA LYS A 266 20.69 -2.38 -16.09
C LYS A 266 19.58 -3.44 -16.12
N SER A 267 18.96 -3.65 -17.27
CA SER A 267 17.77 -4.51 -17.40
C SER A 267 18.06 -6.01 -17.32
N PHE A 268 19.26 -6.45 -17.69
CA PHE A 268 19.66 -7.87 -17.65
C PHE A 268 20.65 -8.21 -16.53
N GLY A 269 21.15 -7.23 -15.79
CA GLY A 269 22.11 -7.44 -14.71
C GLY A 269 23.46 -7.96 -15.19
N VAL A 270 23.89 -7.55 -16.38
CA VAL A 270 25.16 -7.94 -16.99
C VAL A 270 26.08 -6.73 -17.10
N LYS A 271 27.38 -6.97 -17.27
CA LYS A 271 28.35 -5.92 -17.67
C LYS A 271 28.61 -6.02 -19.17
N ILE A 272 28.58 -4.90 -19.89
CA ILE A 272 28.83 -4.87 -21.32
C ILE A 272 30.06 -3.98 -21.57
N ARG A 273 31.12 -4.60 -22.04
CA ARG A 273 32.35 -3.89 -22.47
C ARG A 273 32.38 -3.79 -23.98
N ILE A 274 32.48 -2.61 -24.48
CA ILE A 274 32.64 -2.35 -25.93
C ILE A 274 34.13 -2.27 -26.25
N ASP A 275 34.63 -3.27 -26.98
CA ASP A 275 36.05 -3.40 -27.37
C ASP A 275 36.18 -3.25 -28.89
N ARG A 276 35.86 -2.03 -29.37
CA ARG A 276 35.96 -1.67 -30.75
C ARG A 276 36.19 -0.16 -30.94
N ALA A 277 36.88 0.19 -32.00
CA ALA A 277 37.25 1.58 -32.27
C ALA A 277 36.09 2.46 -32.76
N ARG A 278 35.08 1.86 -33.39
CA ARG A 278 33.91 2.58 -33.92
C ARG A 278 32.63 1.93 -33.42
N MET A 279 31.73 2.74 -32.85
CA MET A 279 30.42 2.28 -32.44
C MET A 279 29.61 1.82 -33.64
N PRO A 280 28.82 0.75 -33.54
CA PRO A 280 27.86 0.36 -34.56
C PRO A 280 26.88 1.50 -34.81
N GLU A 281 26.56 1.76 -36.05
CA GLU A 281 25.45 2.63 -36.39
C GLU A 281 24.16 1.86 -36.16
N VAL A 282 23.23 2.52 -35.47
CA VAL A 282 21.94 1.94 -35.08
C VAL A 282 20.86 2.86 -35.60
N ASP A 283 20.07 2.38 -36.52
CA ASP A 283 18.87 3.07 -37.01
C ASP A 283 17.64 2.22 -36.68
N TYR A 284 17.34 2.13 -35.36
CA TYR A 284 16.12 1.44 -34.92
C TYR A 284 14.96 2.44 -34.80
N ASN A 285 14.26 2.64 -35.89
CA ASN A 285 13.05 3.47 -35.88
C ASN A 285 11.90 2.88 -35.07
N HIS A 286 11.91 1.55 -34.88
CA HIS A 286 10.88 0.80 -34.14
C HIS A 286 11.49 -0.47 -33.55
N GLY A 287 11.01 -0.88 -32.40
CA GLY A 287 11.35 -2.19 -31.80
C GLY A 287 11.20 -2.20 -30.30
N LYS A 288 10.77 -3.35 -29.80
CA LYS A 288 10.62 -3.63 -28.39
C LYS A 288 11.23 -5.00 -28.09
N ILE A 289 12.00 -5.08 -27.02
CA ILE A 289 12.67 -6.31 -26.58
C ILE A 289 12.05 -6.72 -25.25
N ARG A 290 11.67 -7.98 -25.12
CA ARG A 290 11.21 -8.53 -23.84
C ARG A 290 12.42 -8.86 -22.97
N ILE A 291 12.42 -8.41 -21.72
CA ILE A 291 13.47 -8.70 -20.75
C ILE A 291 13.52 -10.21 -20.45
N SER A 292 12.36 -10.87 -20.39
CA SER A 292 12.25 -12.31 -20.14
C SER A 292 12.97 -13.20 -21.18
N ASP A 293 13.18 -12.70 -22.41
CA ASP A 293 13.83 -13.47 -23.48
C ASP A 293 15.35 -13.54 -23.31
N GLY A 294 15.90 -12.77 -22.38
CA GLY A 294 17.29 -12.74 -21.99
C GLY A 294 18.19 -11.93 -22.94
N VAL A 295 19.36 -11.54 -22.42
CA VAL A 295 20.29 -10.65 -23.12
C VAL A 295 20.84 -11.21 -24.42
N ASP A 296 21.05 -12.55 -24.52
CA ASP A 296 21.53 -13.17 -25.75
C ASP A 296 20.52 -13.07 -26.90
N SER A 297 19.24 -13.20 -26.58
CA SER A 297 18.17 -13.01 -27.57
C SER A 297 18.09 -11.56 -28.01
N ALA A 298 18.23 -10.61 -27.07
CA ALA A 298 18.28 -9.21 -27.34
C ALA A 298 19.45 -8.82 -28.25
N LEU A 299 20.68 -9.30 -27.94
CA LEU A 299 21.87 -9.03 -28.75
C LEU A 299 21.78 -9.65 -30.14
N ARG A 300 21.29 -10.90 -30.27
CA ARG A 300 21.06 -11.53 -31.59
C ARG A 300 20.07 -10.74 -32.44
N LEU A 301 19.02 -10.21 -31.84
CA LEU A 301 18.08 -9.37 -32.55
C LEU A 301 18.75 -8.10 -33.08
N LEU A 302 19.60 -7.47 -32.29
CA LEU A 302 20.36 -6.29 -32.71
C LEU A 302 21.38 -6.59 -33.80
N GLN A 303 22.02 -7.77 -33.81
CA GLN A 303 22.91 -8.22 -34.83
C GLN A 303 22.26 -8.37 -36.21
N MET A 304 20.95 -8.52 -36.29
CA MET A 304 20.22 -8.55 -37.58
C MET A 304 20.23 -7.18 -38.29
N ALA A 305 20.44 -6.10 -37.55
CA ALA A 305 20.39 -4.73 -38.08
C ALA A 305 21.65 -3.92 -37.84
N SER A 306 22.65 -4.46 -37.12
CA SER A 306 23.90 -3.80 -36.78
C SER A 306 25.09 -4.75 -36.89
N ASP A 307 26.20 -4.26 -37.41
CA ASP A 307 27.41 -5.07 -37.58
C ASP A 307 28.26 -5.04 -36.33
N PHE A 308 28.10 -6.08 -35.51
CA PHE A 308 28.95 -6.37 -34.34
C PHE A 308 28.92 -7.87 -34.01
N THR A 309 29.93 -8.31 -33.31
CA THR A 309 29.96 -9.65 -32.67
C THR A 309 30.06 -9.50 -31.16
N TYR A 310 29.69 -10.52 -30.43
CA TYR A 310 29.87 -10.52 -28.98
C TYR A 310 30.35 -11.86 -28.48
N THR A 311 31.06 -11.83 -27.36
CA THR A 311 31.50 -13.02 -26.62
C THR A 311 31.16 -12.82 -25.14
N ARG A 312 30.83 -13.91 -24.44
CA ARG A 312 30.72 -13.90 -22.98
C ARG A 312 32.06 -14.27 -22.35
N SER A 313 32.39 -13.61 -21.24
CA SER A 313 33.52 -14.02 -20.40
C SER A 313 33.20 -15.32 -19.65
N GLU A 314 34.21 -15.98 -19.13
CA GLU A 314 34.10 -17.26 -18.41
C GLU A 314 33.23 -17.15 -17.15
N ASP A 315 33.13 -15.96 -16.54
CA ASP A 315 32.28 -15.66 -15.40
C ASP A 315 30.78 -15.49 -15.77
N ASN A 316 30.43 -15.57 -17.07
CA ASN A 316 29.11 -15.31 -17.64
C ASN A 316 28.49 -13.94 -17.29
N GLY A 317 29.17 -13.13 -16.49
CA GLY A 317 28.69 -11.83 -16.04
C GLY A 317 29.06 -10.68 -16.97
N THR A 318 30.09 -10.85 -17.81
CA THR A 318 30.59 -9.80 -18.72
C THR A 318 30.42 -10.20 -20.18
N ILE A 319 29.85 -9.31 -20.97
CA ILE A 319 29.69 -9.43 -22.43
C ILE A 319 30.68 -8.47 -23.08
N VAL A 320 31.45 -8.96 -24.04
CA VAL A 320 32.40 -8.14 -24.81
C VAL A 320 31.89 -8.00 -26.22
N ILE A 321 31.61 -6.76 -26.62
CA ILE A 321 31.20 -6.38 -27.97
C ILE A 321 32.45 -6.07 -28.80
N ARG A 322 32.54 -6.63 -30.02
CA ARG A 322 33.64 -6.48 -30.94
C ARG A 322 33.17 -6.10 -32.34
#